data_60aead68dc1f56923e86545374cf79b2
#
_entry.id   60aead68dc1f56923e86545374cf79b2
#
_cell.length_a   1.000
_cell.length_b   1.000
_cell.length_c   1.000
_cell.angle_alpha   90.00
_cell.angle_beta   90.00
_cell.angle_gamma   90.00
#
_symmetry.space_group_name_H-M   'P 1'
#
loop_
_entity.id
_entity.type
_entity.pdbx_description
1 polymer ?
#
loop_
_entity_poly.entity_id
_entity_poly.type
_entity_poly.pdbx_seq_one_letter_code
_entity_poly.pdbx_strand_id
1 'polypeptide(L)'
;MVIFDCNGVLVDSEALSTSIVSQEFIRAGFALTPDIVARYFTGRRPSDMFAEVEIAAGRKLPSDFALTVATATLRRFREELRATKHAAYALSWLRGPKCVASSSSHDRIRVSLEATDLIRFFEPNLFSAADVQHGKPAPDLFLHAARTMRVEPSECIVVEDSPVGVAAGVAAGMTVIGFVGGSHAGGQLGNHLRTSGAKAVISDLRALKSTIIDLRGW
;
A
#
# COMPACT_ATOMS: atom_id res chain seq x y z
N MET A 1 6.26 10.90 -14.54
CA MET A 1 6.07 9.47 -14.16
C MET A 1 4.99 9.37 -13.10
N VAL A 2 4.26 8.24 -13.03
CA VAL A 2 3.33 7.98 -11.93
C VAL A 2 3.81 6.78 -11.13
N ILE A 3 3.88 6.95 -9.80
CA ILE A 3 4.28 5.92 -8.83
C ILE A 3 3.04 5.54 -8.02
N PHE A 4 2.69 4.28 -8.01
CA PHE A 4 1.54 3.78 -7.26
C PHE A 4 1.98 3.05 -6.01
N ASP A 5 1.34 3.32 -4.87
CA ASP A 5 1.30 2.29 -3.84
C ASP A 5 0.50 1.08 -4.32
N CYS A 6 0.72 -0.06 -3.71
CA CYS A 6 0.06 -1.31 -4.10
C CYS A 6 -1.24 -1.52 -3.32
N ASN A 7 -1.10 -1.66 -1.99
CA ASN A 7 -2.19 -2.05 -1.10
C ASN A 7 -3.12 -0.86 -0.84
N GLY A 8 -4.43 -1.07 -0.94
CA GLY A 8 -5.41 0.00 -0.77
C GLY A 8 -5.53 0.97 -1.96
N VAL A 9 -4.54 1.00 -2.87
CA VAL A 9 -4.58 1.80 -4.11
C VAL A 9 -4.86 0.94 -5.33
N LEU A 10 -3.99 -0.01 -5.67
CA LEU A 10 -4.15 -0.89 -6.83
C LEU A 10 -4.98 -2.12 -6.51
N VAL A 11 -4.81 -2.66 -5.31
CA VAL A 11 -5.51 -3.84 -4.83
C VAL A 11 -6.20 -3.55 -3.50
N ASP A 12 -7.42 -4.09 -3.33
CA ASP A 12 -8.23 -3.90 -2.12
C ASP A 12 -7.88 -4.97 -1.08
N SER A 13 -6.72 -4.82 -0.47
CA SER A 13 -6.10 -5.84 0.37
C SER A 13 -6.36 -5.71 1.86
N GLU A 14 -6.81 -4.53 2.34
CA GLU A 14 -6.76 -4.22 3.77
C GLU A 14 -7.72 -5.09 4.61
N ALA A 15 -8.97 -5.25 4.18
CA ALA A 15 -9.94 -6.10 4.86
C ALA A 15 -9.49 -7.58 4.86
N LEU A 16 -8.95 -8.04 3.72
CA LEU A 16 -8.44 -9.41 3.59
C LEU A 16 -7.22 -9.64 4.48
N SER A 17 -6.25 -8.72 4.48
CA SER A 17 -5.06 -8.79 5.34
C SER A 17 -5.43 -8.82 6.81
N THR A 18 -6.35 -7.95 7.24
CA THR A 18 -6.86 -7.90 8.62
C THR A 18 -7.51 -9.23 9.03
N SER A 19 -8.33 -9.80 8.14
CA SER A 19 -8.97 -11.11 8.36
C SER A 19 -7.94 -12.23 8.52
N ILE A 20 -6.91 -12.26 7.66
CA ILE A 20 -5.85 -13.28 7.71
C ILE A 20 -5.09 -13.19 9.03
N VAL A 21 -4.61 -11.99 9.38
CA VAL A 21 -3.84 -11.77 10.61
C VAL A 21 -4.67 -12.17 11.84
N SER A 22 -5.93 -11.75 11.91
CA SER A 22 -6.83 -12.13 13.00
C SER A 22 -6.99 -13.64 13.11
N GLN A 23 -7.21 -14.34 11.99
CA GLN A 23 -7.37 -15.79 11.99
C GLN A 23 -6.11 -16.52 12.48
N GLU A 24 -4.91 -16.07 12.09
CA GLU A 24 -3.68 -16.70 12.54
C GLU A 24 -3.42 -16.43 14.02
N PHE A 25 -3.76 -15.25 14.55
CA PHE A 25 -3.74 -15.00 15.99
C PHE A 25 -4.69 -15.93 16.75
N ILE A 26 -5.92 -16.09 16.28
CA ILE A 26 -6.91 -16.98 16.90
C ILE A 26 -6.41 -18.43 16.89
N ARG A 27 -5.81 -18.90 15.79
CA ARG A 27 -5.19 -20.25 15.70
C ARG A 27 -4.06 -20.43 16.68
N ALA A 28 -3.27 -19.38 16.92
CA ALA A 28 -2.20 -19.38 17.93
C ALA A 28 -2.73 -19.19 19.36
N GLY A 29 -4.06 -19.14 19.54
CA GLY A 29 -4.72 -19.02 20.84
C GLY A 29 -4.80 -17.60 21.40
N PHE A 30 -4.61 -16.57 20.54
CA PHE A 30 -4.77 -15.16 20.91
C PHE A 30 -6.11 -14.65 20.41
N ALA A 31 -6.95 -14.12 21.27
CA ALA A 31 -8.31 -13.65 20.93
C ALA A 31 -8.29 -12.23 20.30
N LEU A 32 -7.67 -12.08 19.12
CA LEU A 32 -7.68 -10.85 18.35
C LEU A 32 -8.68 -10.93 17.20
N THR A 33 -9.81 -10.21 17.36
CA THR A 33 -10.81 -10.13 16.28
C THR A 33 -10.33 -9.22 15.13
N PRO A 34 -10.92 -9.34 13.91
CA PRO A 34 -10.60 -8.45 12.81
C PRO A 34 -10.74 -6.97 13.17
N ASP A 35 -11.76 -6.59 13.95
CA ASP A 35 -11.98 -5.21 14.38
C ASP A 35 -10.84 -4.68 15.27
N ILE A 36 -10.31 -5.52 16.16
CA ILE A 36 -9.15 -5.18 16.98
C ILE A 36 -7.93 -4.98 16.08
N VAL A 37 -7.68 -5.91 15.15
CA VAL A 37 -6.55 -5.81 14.22
C VAL A 37 -6.68 -4.55 13.36
N ALA A 38 -7.86 -4.28 12.79
CA ALA A 38 -8.08 -3.08 11.97
C ALA A 38 -7.86 -1.79 12.78
N ARG A 39 -8.39 -1.73 14.00
CA ARG A 39 -8.37 -0.51 14.82
C ARG A 39 -6.98 -0.14 15.33
N TYR A 40 -6.18 -1.12 15.72
CA TYR A 40 -4.92 -0.86 16.43
C TYR A 40 -3.66 -1.11 15.60
N PHE A 41 -3.76 -1.85 14.50
CA PHE A 41 -2.58 -2.35 13.80
C PHE A 41 -2.51 -2.00 12.31
N THR A 42 -3.57 -1.42 11.71
CA THR A 42 -3.54 -0.98 10.31
C THR A 42 -2.45 0.06 10.08
N GLY A 43 -1.66 -0.11 9.03
CA GLY A 43 -0.55 0.77 8.67
C GLY A 43 0.73 0.59 9.50
N ARG A 44 0.75 -0.33 10.46
CA ARG A 44 1.92 -0.62 11.30
C ARG A 44 2.73 -1.80 10.74
N ARG A 45 4.01 -1.87 11.12
CA ARG A 45 4.84 -3.01 10.76
C ARG A 45 4.35 -4.26 11.49
N PRO A 46 4.25 -5.43 10.81
CA PRO A 46 3.83 -6.68 11.46
C PRO A 46 4.66 -7.05 12.69
N SER A 47 5.99 -6.84 12.64
CA SER A 47 6.89 -7.09 13.77
C SER A 47 6.51 -6.33 15.04
N ASP A 48 6.14 -5.07 14.88
CA ASP A 48 5.80 -4.19 16.01
C ASP A 48 4.46 -4.62 16.63
N MET A 49 3.49 -4.97 15.76
CA MET A 49 2.22 -5.53 16.18
C MET A 49 2.41 -6.84 16.97
N PHE A 50 3.23 -7.75 16.45
CA PHE A 50 3.48 -9.04 17.11
C PHE A 50 4.10 -8.83 18.49
N ALA A 51 5.10 -7.96 18.61
CA ALA A 51 5.73 -7.64 19.88
C ALA A 51 4.74 -7.05 20.90
N GLU A 52 3.86 -6.14 20.49
CA GLU A 52 2.85 -5.56 21.38
C GLU A 52 1.83 -6.59 21.85
N VAL A 53 1.40 -7.50 20.97
CA VAL A 53 0.48 -8.58 21.34
C VAL A 53 1.13 -9.52 22.36
N GLU A 54 2.42 -9.87 22.18
CA GLU A 54 3.16 -10.67 23.14
C GLU A 54 3.22 -10.00 24.53
N ILE A 55 3.53 -8.71 24.56
CA ILE A 55 3.58 -7.93 25.80
C ILE A 55 2.20 -7.88 26.46
N ALA A 56 1.16 -7.55 25.72
CA ALA A 56 -0.20 -7.43 26.25
C ALA A 56 -0.76 -8.77 26.74
N ALA A 57 -0.41 -9.87 26.08
CA ALA A 57 -0.86 -11.21 26.43
C ALA A 57 0.01 -11.91 27.51
N GLY A 58 1.18 -11.36 27.85
CA GLY A 58 2.14 -11.93 28.78
C GLY A 58 2.72 -13.28 28.33
N ARG A 59 2.68 -13.58 27.02
CA ARG A 59 3.20 -14.83 26.44
C ARG A 59 3.70 -14.62 25.03
N LYS A 60 4.62 -15.50 24.60
CA LYS A 60 5.22 -15.45 23.27
C LYS A 60 4.31 -16.06 22.20
N LEU A 61 4.39 -15.53 20.99
CA LEU A 61 3.87 -16.15 19.79
C LEU A 61 4.75 -17.35 19.39
N PRO A 62 4.23 -18.33 18.62
CA PRO A 62 5.05 -19.37 18.00
C PRO A 62 6.23 -18.75 17.24
N SER A 63 7.39 -19.38 17.26
CA SER A 63 8.61 -18.86 16.62
C SER A 63 8.49 -18.67 15.10
N ASP A 64 7.61 -19.45 14.46
CA ASP A 64 7.30 -19.39 13.04
C ASP A 64 6.06 -18.55 12.69
N PHE A 65 5.47 -17.84 13.69
CA PHE A 65 4.21 -17.10 13.51
C PHE A 65 4.27 -16.08 12.35
N ALA A 66 5.37 -15.32 12.26
CA ALA A 66 5.55 -14.35 11.17
C ALA A 66 5.55 -15.03 9.78
N LEU A 67 6.20 -16.17 9.67
CA LEU A 67 6.22 -16.97 8.44
C LEU A 67 4.84 -17.55 8.12
N THR A 68 4.14 -18.03 9.13
CA THR A 68 2.77 -18.55 9.02
C THR A 68 1.82 -17.49 8.48
N VAL A 69 1.84 -16.26 9.04
CA VAL A 69 1.04 -15.13 8.56
C VAL A 69 1.42 -14.77 7.12
N ALA A 70 2.72 -14.69 6.80
CA ALA A 70 3.17 -14.36 5.45
C ALA A 70 2.70 -15.40 4.43
N THR A 71 2.85 -16.68 4.74
CA THR A 71 2.43 -17.80 3.88
C THR A 71 0.92 -17.81 3.68
N ALA A 72 0.14 -17.65 4.76
CA ALA A 72 -1.31 -17.54 4.69
C ALA A 72 -1.75 -16.35 3.84
N THR A 73 -1.06 -15.21 3.95
CA THR A 73 -1.32 -14.01 3.15
C THR A 73 -1.12 -14.29 1.67
N LEU A 74 0.03 -14.83 1.27
CA LEU A 74 0.32 -15.12 -0.14
C LEU A 74 -0.67 -16.11 -0.74
N ARG A 75 -1.06 -17.14 0.01
CA ARG A 75 -2.06 -18.11 -0.44
C ARG A 75 -3.41 -17.47 -0.67
N ARG A 76 -3.96 -16.78 0.35
CA ARG A 76 -5.28 -16.17 0.26
C ARG A 76 -5.34 -15.02 -0.75
N PHE A 77 -4.22 -14.31 -0.96
CA PHE A 77 -4.16 -13.29 -1.99
C PHE A 77 -4.31 -13.88 -3.39
N ARG A 78 -3.70 -15.04 -3.67
CA ARG A 78 -3.92 -15.73 -4.96
C ARG A 78 -5.37 -16.10 -5.21
N GLU A 79 -6.11 -16.43 -4.17
CA GLU A 79 -7.47 -16.97 -4.27
C GLU A 79 -8.55 -15.87 -4.18
N GLU A 80 -8.35 -14.87 -3.32
CA GLU A 80 -9.41 -13.96 -2.88
C GLU A 80 -9.19 -12.49 -3.22
N LEU A 81 -7.91 -12.07 -3.45
CA LEU A 81 -7.59 -10.66 -3.65
C LEU A 81 -8.30 -10.11 -4.90
N ARG A 82 -8.77 -8.88 -4.79
CA ARG A 82 -9.42 -8.16 -5.90
C ARG A 82 -8.67 -6.86 -6.19
N ALA A 83 -8.65 -6.50 -7.47
CA ALA A 83 -8.20 -5.18 -7.86
C ALA A 83 -9.15 -4.11 -7.29
N THR A 84 -8.60 -2.98 -6.90
CA THR A 84 -9.39 -1.80 -6.59
C THR A 84 -10.24 -1.42 -7.80
N LYS A 85 -11.46 -0.99 -7.54
CA LYS A 85 -12.40 -0.65 -8.60
C LYS A 85 -11.79 0.35 -9.59
N HIS A 86 -11.89 0.05 -10.87
CA HIS A 86 -11.36 0.83 -11.99
C HIS A 86 -9.82 0.93 -12.09
N ALA A 87 -9.04 0.15 -11.33
CA ALA A 87 -7.58 0.18 -11.42
C ALA A 87 -7.09 -0.17 -12.84
N ALA A 88 -7.52 -1.30 -13.40
CA ALA A 88 -7.13 -1.69 -14.75
C ALA A 88 -7.55 -0.65 -15.81
N TYR A 89 -8.74 -0.05 -15.66
CA TYR A 89 -9.19 1.03 -16.55
C TYR A 89 -8.26 2.24 -16.47
N ALA A 90 -7.96 2.73 -15.26
CA ALA A 90 -7.08 3.88 -15.07
C ALA A 90 -5.68 3.62 -15.66
N LEU A 91 -5.11 2.43 -15.42
CA LEU A 91 -3.79 2.04 -15.91
C LEU A 91 -3.74 1.92 -17.44
N SER A 92 -4.82 1.48 -18.09
CA SER A 92 -4.88 1.36 -19.57
C SER A 92 -4.86 2.73 -20.26
N TRP A 93 -5.39 3.76 -19.63
CA TRP A 93 -5.40 5.12 -20.15
C TRP A 93 -4.16 5.93 -19.82
N LEU A 94 -3.44 5.53 -18.78
CA LEU A 94 -2.27 6.27 -18.31
C LEU A 94 -1.08 6.02 -19.24
N ARG A 95 -0.75 7.02 -20.03
CA ARG A 95 0.43 6.99 -20.94
C ARG A 95 1.70 7.35 -20.15
N GLY A 96 2.84 6.85 -20.64
CA GLY A 96 4.15 7.14 -20.06
C GLY A 96 4.56 6.18 -18.92
N PRO A 97 5.75 6.44 -18.33
CA PRO A 97 6.33 5.55 -17.33
C PRO A 97 5.51 5.50 -16.05
N LYS A 98 5.33 4.29 -15.54
CA LYS A 98 4.67 4.03 -14.26
C LYS A 98 5.35 2.88 -13.54
N CYS A 99 5.29 2.88 -12.23
CA CYS A 99 5.85 1.83 -11.38
C CYS A 99 5.03 1.65 -10.09
N VAL A 100 5.34 0.57 -9.37
CA VAL A 100 4.80 0.32 -8.03
C VAL A 100 5.89 0.54 -7.01
N ALA A 101 5.57 1.23 -5.90
CA ALA A 101 6.45 1.43 -4.75
C ALA A 101 5.68 1.17 -3.45
N SER A 102 5.88 -0.02 -2.87
CA SER A 102 5.08 -0.52 -1.75
C SER A 102 5.93 -0.87 -0.53
N SER A 103 5.33 -0.75 0.65
CA SER A 103 5.91 -1.22 1.92
C SER A 103 5.94 -2.75 2.04
N SER A 104 5.29 -3.47 1.13
CA SER A 104 5.27 -4.94 1.08
C SER A 104 6.56 -5.52 0.51
N SER A 105 6.82 -6.81 0.81
CA SER A 105 7.90 -7.57 0.17
C SER A 105 7.65 -7.75 -1.33
N HIS A 106 8.71 -8.02 -2.10
CA HIS A 106 8.62 -8.28 -3.54
C HIS A 106 7.63 -9.40 -3.88
N ASP A 107 7.66 -10.51 -3.13
CA ASP A 107 6.75 -11.64 -3.34
C ASP A 107 5.29 -11.22 -3.15
N ARG A 108 5.01 -10.41 -2.10
CA ARG A 108 3.65 -9.93 -1.85
C ARG A 108 3.18 -8.97 -2.95
N ILE A 109 4.02 -8.04 -3.39
CA ILE A 109 3.71 -7.14 -4.50
C ILE A 109 3.40 -7.95 -5.76
N ARG A 110 4.28 -8.88 -6.13
CA ARG A 110 4.12 -9.72 -7.32
C ARG A 110 2.82 -10.53 -7.27
N VAL A 111 2.61 -11.27 -6.19
CA VAL A 111 1.39 -12.08 -5.99
C VAL A 111 0.13 -11.21 -6.05
N SER A 112 0.15 -10.03 -5.45
CA SER A 112 -0.99 -9.10 -5.48
C SER A 112 -1.35 -8.66 -6.90
N LEU A 113 -0.33 -8.31 -7.69
CA LEU A 113 -0.53 -7.83 -9.06
C LEU A 113 -0.84 -8.95 -10.05
N GLU A 114 -0.29 -10.16 -9.85
CA GLU A 114 -0.61 -11.36 -10.64
C GLU A 114 -2.06 -11.81 -10.39
N ALA A 115 -2.47 -11.93 -9.12
CA ALA A 115 -3.82 -12.35 -8.75
C ALA A 115 -4.91 -11.41 -9.27
N THR A 116 -4.57 -10.15 -9.55
CA THR A 116 -5.50 -9.11 -10.02
C THR A 116 -5.29 -8.75 -11.51
N ASP A 117 -4.42 -9.46 -12.22
CA ASP A 117 -4.06 -9.21 -13.63
C ASP A 117 -3.54 -7.77 -13.91
N LEU A 118 -2.93 -7.15 -12.87
CA LEU A 118 -2.34 -5.81 -13.00
C LEU A 118 -0.83 -5.83 -13.27
N ILE A 119 -0.16 -6.96 -13.10
CA ILE A 119 1.30 -7.11 -13.24
C ILE A 119 1.81 -6.60 -14.61
N ARG A 120 1.07 -6.86 -15.67
CA ARG A 120 1.38 -6.47 -17.06
C ARG A 120 1.56 -4.97 -17.28
N PHE A 121 1.03 -4.14 -16.39
CA PHE A 121 1.14 -2.68 -16.49
C PHE A 121 2.45 -2.14 -15.89
N PHE A 122 3.15 -2.94 -15.10
CA PHE A 122 4.25 -2.47 -14.26
C PHE A 122 5.58 -3.20 -14.46
N GLU A 123 5.57 -4.50 -14.79
CA GLU A 123 6.83 -5.24 -14.93
C GLU A 123 7.79 -4.59 -15.94
N PRO A 124 9.10 -4.50 -15.59
CA PRO A 124 9.77 -5.00 -14.38
C PRO A 124 9.80 -4.00 -13.21
N ASN A 125 9.08 -2.91 -13.25
CA ASN A 125 9.21 -1.73 -12.39
C ASN A 125 8.42 -1.88 -11.06
N LEU A 126 8.86 -2.80 -10.22
CA LEU A 126 8.29 -3.10 -8.90
C LEU A 126 9.34 -2.80 -7.82
N PHE A 127 9.03 -1.88 -6.91
CA PHE A 127 9.92 -1.46 -5.83
C PHE A 127 9.31 -1.79 -4.47
N SER A 128 10.13 -2.37 -3.61
CA SER A 128 9.77 -2.80 -2.26
C SER A 128 10.51 -1.98 -1.21
N ALA A 129 9.91 -1.81 -0.03
CA ALA A 129 10.63 -1.26 1.12
C ALA A 129 11.84 -2.11 1.54
N ALA A 130 11.95 -3.35 1.08
CA ALA A 130 13.14 -4.19 1.27
C ALA A 130 14.36 -3.70 0.47
N ASP A 131 14.17 -2.83 -0.53
CA ASP A 131 15.24 -2.28 -1.38
C ASP A 131 15.93 -1.06 -0.74
N VAL A 132 15.43 -0.57 0.39
CA VAL A 132 15.86 0.69 1.01
C VAL A 132 16.10 0.54 2.51
N GLN A 133 16.91 1.44 3.05
CA GLN A 133 17.24 1.43 4.48
C GLN A 133 16.05 1.86 5.34
N HIS A 134 15.30 2.89 4.90
CA HIS A 134 14.17 3.42 5.64
C HIS A 134 12.90 3.36 4.79
N GLY A 135 11.89 2.67 5.31
CA GLY A 135 10.56 2.63 4.70
C GLY A 135 9.76 3.92 4.98
N LYS A 136 8.59 4.04 4.36
CA LYS A 136 7.62 5.13 4.63
C LYS A 136 7.43 5.32 6.15
N PRO A 137 7.47 6.55 6.70
CA PRO A 137 7.35 7.84 6.02
C PRO A 137 8.66 8.44 5.47
N ALA A 138 9.80 7.74 5.54
CA ALA A 138 11.03 8.22 4.90
C ALA A 138 10.85 8.24 3.36
N PRO A 139 11.53 9.17 2.66
CA PRO A 139 11.38 9.34 1.21
C PRO A 139 12.10 8.28 0.38
N ASP A 140 12.91 7.43 1.02
CA ASP A 140 13.91 6.56 0.40
C ASP A 140 13.32 5.68 -0.70
N LEU A 141 12.16 5.07 -0.46
CA LEU A 141 11.50 4.18 -1.40
C LEU A 141 11.09 4.91 -2.70
N PHE A 142 10.49 6.09 -2.57
CA PHE A 142 10.07 6.87 -3.73
C PHE A 142 11.26 7.47 -4.48
N LEU A 143 12.30 7.92 -3.77
CA LEU A 143 13.55 8.38 -4.38
C LEU A 143 14.30 7.23 -5.07
N HIS A 144 14.28 6.03 -4.51
CA HIS A 144 14.84 4.83 -5.14
C HIS A 144 14.11 4.51 -6.46
N ALA A 145 12.78 4.52 -6.45
CA ALA A 145 11.97 4.31 -7.65
C ALA A 145 12.26 5.37 -8.72
N ALA A 146 12.26 6.65 -8.37
CA ALA A 146 12.53 7.74 -9.29
C ALA A 146 13.92 7.63 -9.93
N ARG A 147 14.96 7.35 -9.11
CA ARG A 147 16.34 7.16 -9.57
C ARG A 147 16.46 5.98 -10.53
N THR A 148 15.88 4.84 -10.18
CA THR A 148 15.92 3.63 -11.02
C THR A 148 15.21 3.85 -12.36
N MET A 149 14.10 4.56 -12.34
CA MET A 149 13.32 4.93 -13.53
C MET A 149 13.92 6.12 -14.29
N ARG A 150 14.98 6.75 -13.77
CA ARG A 150 15.66 7.93 -14.34
C ARG A 150 14.71 9.11 -14.59
N VAL A 151 13.87 9.40 -13.60
CA VAL A 151 12.93 10.53 -13.63
C VAL A 151 13.19 11.41 -12.41
N GLU A 152 13.21 12.73 -12.62
CA GLU A 152 13.38 13.69 -11.52
C GLU A 152 12.20 13.59 -10.55
N PRO A 153 12.43 13.64 -9.21
CA PRO A 153 11.37 13.58 -8.21
C PRO A 153 10.25 14.60 -8.44
N SER A 154 10.59 15.82 -8.82
CA SER A 154 9.62 16.89 -9.11
C SER A 154 8.68 16.58 -10.29
N GLU A 155 9.07 15.68 -11.18
CA GLU A 155 8.26 15.22 -12.30
C GLU A 155 7.43 13.96 -11.97
N CYS A 156 7.56 13.44 -10.75
CA CYS A 156 6.83 12.26 -10.29
C CYS A 156 5.51 12.66 -9.60
N ILE A 157 4.48 11.87 -9.85
CA ILE A 157 3.22 11.91 -9.12
C ILE A 157 3.08 10.59 -8.39
N VAL A 158 2.84 10.65 -7.08
CA VAL A 158 2.58 9.48 -6.23
C VAL A 158 1.08 9.35 -6.01
N VAL A 159 0.54 8.14 -6.09
CA VAL A 159 -0.84 7.80 -5.71
C VAL A 159 -0.78 6.93 -4.46
N GLU A 160 -1.38 7.39 -3.36
CA GLU A 160 -1.24 6.82 -2.03
C GLU A 160 -2.53 6.90 -1.22
N ASP A 161 -2.78 5.91 -0.37
CA ASP A 161 -3.97 5.83 0.49
C ASP A 161 -3.68 6.03 1.98
N SER A 162 -2.41 6.15 2.36
CA SER A 162 -2.00 6.26 3.76
C SER A 162 -1.34 7.61 4.09
N PRO A 163 -1.57 8.17 5.30
CA PRO A 163 -0.89 9.39 5.75
C PRO A 163 0.65 9.26 5.74
N VAL A 164 1.18 8.09 6.11
CA VAL A 164 2.64 7.85 6.15
C VAL A 164 3.22 7.79 4.73
N GLY A 165 2.49 7.23 3.77
CA GLY A 165 2.93 7.20 2.39
C GLY A 165 2.83 8.57 1.72
N VAL A 166 1.78 9.35 2.01
CA VAL A 166 1.68 10.74 1.56
C VAL A 166 2.85 11.56 2.08
N ALA A 167 3.17 11.45 3.39
CA ALA A 167 4.31 12.15 3.98
C ALA A 167 5.63 11.76 3.30
N ALA A 168 5.83 10.47 2.98
CA ALA A 168 7.01 10.00 2.26
C ALA A 168 7.13 10.59 0.85
N GLY A 169 6.02 10.65 0.10
CA GLY A 169 5.99 11.26 -1.23
C GLY A 169 6.30 12.76 -1.20
N VAL A 170 5.73 13.48 -0.24
CA VAL A 170 6.01 14.90 -0.01
C VAL A 170 7.47 15.13 0.37
N ALA A 171 8.01 14.31 1.30
CA ALA A 171 9.42 14.37 1.70
C ALA A 171 10.38 14.05 0.54
N ALA A 172 9.93 13.25 -0.44
CA ALA A 172 10.68 12.98 -1.67
C ALA A 172 10.64 14.14 -2.69
N GLY A 173 9.92 15.24 -2.40
CA GLY A 173 9.73 16.36 -3.33
C GLY A 173 8.75 16.06 -4.48
N MET A 174 7.88 15.06 -4.31
CA MET A 174 6.93 14.62 -5.33
C MET A 174 5.53 15.20 -5.09
N THR A 175 4.74 15.32 -6.16
CA THR A 175 3.31 15.64 -6.06
C THR A 175 2.56 14.38 -5.63
N VAL A 176 1.70 14.48 -4.60
CA VAL A 176 0.95 13.33 -4.09
C VAL A 176 -0.54 13.50 -4.32
N ILE A 177 -1.17 12.50 -4.89
CA ILE A 177 -2.63 12.32 -4.98
C ILE A 177 -3.03 11.28 -3.94
N GLY A 178 -3.85 11.70 -2.97
CA GLY A 178 -4.43 10.80 -2.00
C GLY A 178 -5.58 9.98 -2.61
N PHE A 179 -5.68 8.71 -2.26
CA PHE A 179 -6.73 7.82 -2.72
C PHE A 179 -7.56 7.31 -1.54
N VAL A 180 -8.89 7.44 -1.63
CA VAL A 180 -9.84 7.01 -0.60
C VAL A 180 -10.93 6.08 -1.15
N GLY A 181 -10.64 5.38 -2.25
CA GLY A 181 -11.60 4.47 -2.90
C GLY A 181 -11.46 3.00 -2.47
N GLY A 182 -10.49 2.66 -1.62
CA GLY A 182 -10.35 1.32 -1.03
C GLY A 182 -11.45 1.03 0.00
N SER A 183 -11.79 -0.24 0.22
CA SER A 183 -12.84 -0.65 1.16
C SER A 183 -12.55 -0.28 2.62
N HIS A 184 -11.31 -0.05 2.97
CA HIS A 184 -10.85 0.38 4.30
C HIS A 184 -11.03 1.88 4.56
N ALA A 185 -11.33 2.68 3.53
CA ALA A 185 -11.37 4.14 3.63
C ALA A 185 -12.53 4.61 4.50
N GLY A 186 -12.24 5.02 5.73
CA GLY A 186 -13.18 5.66 6.64
C GLY A 186 -13.38 7.16 6.34
N GLY A 187 -14.46 7.76 6.84
CA GLY A 187 -14.88 9.13 6.51
C GLY A 187 -13.86 10.24 6.80
N GLN A 188 -12.86 10.00 7.65
CA GLN A 188 -11.81 10.99 7.98
C GLN A 188 -10.53 10.81 7.15
N LEU A 189 -10.36 9.72 6.42
CA LEU A 189 -9.13 9.42 5.72
C LEU A 189 -8.75 10.53 4.74
N GLY A 190 -9.69 11.03 3.96
CA GLY A 190 -9.43 12.12 3.00
C GLY A 190 -8.85 13.38 3.65
N ASN A 191 -9.32 13.74 4.85
CA ASN A 191 -8.77 14.88 5.61
C ASN A 191 -7.34 14.57 6.09
N HIS A 192 -7.09 13.37 6.60
CA HIS A 192 -5.75 12.96 7.03
C HIS A 192 -4.75 12.99 5.87
N LEU A 193 -5.14 12.51 4.67
CA LEU A 193 -4.27 12.58 3.49
C LEU A 193 -3.95 14.03 3.10
N ARG A 194 -4.96 14.94 3.12
CA ARG A 194 -4.71 16.36 2.86
C ARG A 194 -3.78 16.99 3.89
N THR A 195 -4.00 16.73 5.18
CA THR A 195 -3.15 17.23 6.27
C THR A 195 -1.71 16.72 6.14
N SER A 196 -1.52 15.50 5.62
CA SER A 196 -0.19 14.94 5.34
C SER A 196 0.46 15.50 4.07
N GLY A 197 -0.24 16.34 3.29
CA GLY A 197 0.31 17.07 2.15
C GLY A 197 -0.15 16.61 0.77
N ALA A 198 -1.16 15.73 0.68
CA ALA A 198 -1.74 15.37 -0.61
C ALA A 198 -2.34 16.62 -1.31
N LYS A 199 -1.94 16.85 -2.55
CA LYS A 199 -2.39 18.00 -3.35
C LYS A 199 -3.81 17.83 -3.87
N ALA A 200 -4.24 16.59 -4.08
CA ALA A 200 -5.61 16.22 -4.42
C ALA A 200 -5.99 14.93 -3.70
N VAL A 201 -7.28 14.69 -3.52
CA VAL A 201 -7.80 13.42 -2.99
C VAL A 201 -8.91 12.94 -3.91
N ILE A 202 -8.80 11.71 -4.38
CA ILE A 202 -9.78 11.07 -5.27
C ILE A 202 -10.34 9.79 -4.62
N SER A 203 -11.61 9.49 -4.88
CA SER A 203 -12.28 8.28 -4.40
C SER A 203 -12.53 7.25 -5.52
N ASP A 204 -12.19 7.59 -6.75
CA ASP A 204 -12.35 6.72 -7.91
C ASP A 204 -11.15 6.92 -8.84
N LEU A 205 -10.50 5.83 -9.22
CA LEU A 205 -9.33 5.87 -10.12
C LEU A 205 -9.67 6.37 -11.53
N ARG A 206 -10.95 6.44 -11.92
CA ARG A 206 -11.36 7.10 -13.17
C ARG A 206 -11.04 8.59 -13.19
N ALA A 207 -11.00 9.23 -12.03
CA ALA A 207 -10.64 10.65 -11.90
C ALA A 207 -9.12 10.89 -11.99
N LEU A 208 -8.29 9.84 -11.95
CA LEU A 208 -6.83 10.00 -11.88
C LEU A 208 -6.28 10.82 -13.04
N LYS A 209 -6.74 10.55 -14.27
CA LYS A 209 -6.24 11.26 -15.46
C LYS A 209 -6.54 12.75 -15.43
N SER A 210 -7.76 13.15 -15.16
CA SER A 210 -8.14 14.58 -15.06
C SER A 210 -7.38 15.26 -13.92
N THR A 211 -7.29 14.60 -12.75
CA THR A 211 -6.54 15.14 -11.61
C THR A 211 -5.06 15.37 -11.94
N ILE A 212 -4.42 14.46 -12.69
CA ILE A 212 -3.02 14.65 -13.14
C ILE A 212 -2.90 15.85 -14.07
N ILE A 213 -3.84 16.02 -15.01
CA ILE A 213 -3.87 17.16 -15.93
C ILE A 213 -4.01 18.47 -15.16
N ASP A 214 -4.96 18.53 -14.23
CA ASP A 214 -5.22 19.73 -13.42
C ASP A 214 -3.99 20.13 -12.57
N LEU A 215 -3.30 19.13 -11.97
CA LEU A 215 -2.12 19.35 -11.13
C LEU A 215 -0.88 19.78 -11.94
N ARG A 216 -0.82 19.44 -13.24
CA ARG A 216 0.29 19.84 -14.12
C ARG A 216 0.05 21.15 -14.86
N GLY A 217 -1.16 21.70 -14.80
CA GLY A 217 -1.52 22.94 -15.48
C GLY A 217 -1.55 22.82 -17.01
N TRP A 218 -2.01 21.68 -17.53
CA TRP A 218 -2.06 21.39 -18.97
C TRP A 218 -3.47 21.60 -19.52
#